data_de4f9055b3d89140780c0e793f663263
#
_entry.id   de4f9055b3d89140780c0e793f663263
#
_cell.length_a   1.000
_cell.length_b   1.000
_cell.length_c   1.000
_cell.angle_alpha   90.00
_cell.angle_beta   90.00
_cell.angle_gamma   90.00
#
_symmetry.space_group_name_H-M   'P 1'
#
loop_
_entity.id
_entity.type
_entity.pdbx_description
1 polymer ?
#
loop_
_entity_poly.entity_id
_entity_poly.type
_entity_poly.pdbx_seq_one_letter_code
_entity_poly.pdbx_strand_id
1 'polypeptide(L)'
;MVKPSKMFVVIISLSIVGGIFKILGGFVGGSKSVFVDALTSIANTLAIIIMYRFFSTSVEPPDEDHHYGHHRIGLGGPISTLMLYSFVGGVIVVDLYETFGSSYTVSLLAPIFACAGLLPYTIAIVIAKHIGGTTIYYAKFTVVEIIESLVTVAAAFAGALVSYLIDFIGAITLSCYLFIELTKSFREILEFVSDAAPKEIIKDLKNIIGNYGISVERIRVRRVAENLHQGDIVVKLPSSISVEKAHQIIDSIERDVRDKLNTEIIIHVEPEGKSRRPED
;
A
#
# COMPACT_ATOMS: atom_id res chain seq x y z
N MET A 1 -7.09 12.06 17.22
CA MET A 1 -7.42 10.67 16.76
C MET A 1 -8.78 10.68 16.07
N VAL A 2 -8.80 10.38 14.78
CA VAL A 2 -10.05 10.22 14.02
C VAL A 2 -10.75 8.95 14.52
N LYS A 3 -12.00 9.07 14.99
CA LYS A 3 -12.78 7.88 15.39
C LYS A 3 -13.12 7.04 14.15
N PRO A 4 -12.93 5.71 14.19
CA PRO A 4 -13.32 4.87 13.08
C PRO A 4 -14.82 5.03 12.79
N SER A 5 -15.19 5.15 11.54
CA SER A 5 -16.58 5.20 11.14
C SER A 5 -17.26 3.88 11.54
N LYS A 6 -18.55 3.90 11.89
CA LYS A 6 -19.32 2.67 12.19
C LYS A 6 -19.20 1.65 11.05
N MET A 7 -19.12 2.13 9.82
CA MET A 7 -18.97 1.28 8.63
C MET A 7 -17.61 0.60 8.56
N PHE A 8 -16.52 1.27 8.98
CA PHE A 8 -15.20 0.63 9.07
C PHE A 8 -15.22 -0.53 10.07
N VAL A 9 -15.90 -0.35 11.22
CA VAL A 9 -16.08 -1.43 12.20
C VAL A 9 -16.85 -2.61 11.59
N VAL A 10 -17.89 -2.36 10.80
CA VAL A 10 -18.65 -3.41 10.08
C VAL A 10 -17.76 -4.17 9.10
N ILE A 11 -16.95 -3.47 8.32
CA ILE A 11 -16.01 -4.06 7.37
C ILE A 11 -15.03 -4.99 8.09
N ILE A 12 -14.40 -4.53 9.17
CA ILE A 12 -13.46 -5.35 9.97
C ILE A 12 -14.18 -6.56 10.58
N SER A 13 -15.39 -6.39 11.10
CA SER A 13 -16.17 -7.50 11.65
C SER A 13 -16.47 -8.58 10.61
N LEU A 14 -16.83 -8.17 9.39
CA LEU A 14 -17.04 -9.10 8.26
C LEU A 14 -15.75 -9.81 7.89
N SER A 15 -14.61 -9.12 7.86
CA SER A 15 -13.30 -9.73 7.58
C SER A 15 -12.93 -10.78 8.64
N ILE A 16 -13.17 -10.48 9.92
CA ILE A 16 -12.96 -11.43 11.02
C ILE A 16 -13.83 -12.67 10.85
N VAL A 17 -15.12 -12.49 10.55
CA VAL A 17 -16.06 -13.62 10.33
C VAL A 17 -15.58 -14.48 9.15
N GLY A 18 -15.19 -13.86 8.03
CA GLY A 18 -14.64 -14.57 6.88
C GLY A 18 -13.37 -15.35 7.23
N GLY A 19 -12.46 -14.73 7.98
CA GLY A 19 -11.24 -15.38 8.46
C GLY A 19 -11.52 -16.60 9.36
N ILE A 20 -12.50 -16.50 10.27
CA ILE A 20 -12.91 -17.63 11.14
C ILE A 20 -13.36 -18.82 10.30
N PHE A 21 -14.21 -18.62 9.27
CA PHE A 21 -14.63 -19.70 8.38
C PHE A 21 -13.44 -20.34 7.66
N LYS A 22 -12.49 -19.55 7.15
CA LYS A 22 -11.28 -20.09 6.50
C LYS A 22 -10.40 -20.87 7.48
N ILE A 23 -10.24 -20.41 8.72
CA ILE A 23 -9.52 -21.15 9.78
C ILE A 23 -10.17 -22.52 9.99
N LEU A 24 -11.49 -22.56 10.16
CA LEU A 24 -12.24 -23.81 10.32
C LEU A 24 -12.05 -24.72 9.10
N GLY A 25 -12.06 -24.18 7.89
CA GLY A 25 -11.82 -24.95 6.67
C GLY A 25 -10.41 -25.55 6.62
N GLY A 26 -9.39 -24.79 6.98
CA GLY A 26 -8.01 -25.27 7.02
C GLY A 26 -7.78 -26.35 8.06
N PHE A 27 -8.19 -26.10 9.31
CA PHE A 27 -7.95 -27.04 10.43
C PHE A 27 -8.90 -28.24 10.42
N VAL A 28 -10.22 -28.01 10.36
CA VAL A 28 -11.23 -29.08 10.42
C VAL A 28 -11.33 -29.82 9.10
N GLY A 29 -11.19 -29.09 7.98
CA GLY A 29 -11.21 -29.66 6.63
C GLY A 29 -9.91 -30.32 6.20
N GLY A 30 -8.80 -30.08 6.91
CA GLY A 30 -7.48 -30.66 6.63
C GLY A 30 -6.83 -30.17 5.32
N SER A 31 -7.25 -29.03 4.78
CA SER A 31 -6.73 -28.48 3.53
C SER A 31 -5.59 -27.50 3.77
N LYS A 32 -4.44 -27.73 3.12
CA LYS A 32 -3.27 -26.86 3.21
C LYS A 32 -3.47 -25.54 2.44
N SER A 33 -4.13 -25.56 1.28
CA SER A 33 -4.44 -24.35 0.55
C SER A 33 -5.37 -23.42 1.33
N VAL A 34 -6.42 -23.98 1.98
CA VAL A 34 -7.32 -23.20 2.85
C VAL A 34 -6.59 -22.70 4.10
N PHE A 35 -5.67 -23.47 4.65
CA PHE A 35 -4.85 -23.03 5.78
C PHE A 35 -3.97 -21.83 5.44
N VAL A 36 -3.30 -21.84 4.28
CA VAL A 36 -2.52 -20.71 3.76
C VAL A 36 -3.41 -19.47 3.60
N ASP A 37 -4.56 -19.61 2.95
CA ASP A 37 -5.53 -18.52 2.73
C ASP A 37 -6.12 -18.01 4.07
N ALA A 38 -6.29 -18.86 5.07
CA ALA A 38 -6.72 -18.45 6.40
C ALA A 38 -5.67 -17.57 7.09
N LEU A 39 -4.40 -17.97 7.05
CA LEU A 39 -3.31 -17.23 7.67
C LEU A 39 -3.09 -15.85 7.01
N THR A 40 -3.13 -15.78 5.68
CA THR A 40 -3.04 -14.51 4.95
C THR A 40 -4.22 -13.60 5.25
N SER A 41 -5.44 -14.15 5.35
CA SER A 41 -6.64 -13.38 5.69
C SER A 41 -6.61 -12.81 7.12
N ILE A 42 -6.04 -13.54 8.09
CA ILE A 42 -5.80 -13.02 9.45
C ILE A 42 -4.79 -11.88 9.39
N ALA A 43 -3.66 -12.09 8.70
CA ALA A 43 -2.64 -11.05 8.56
C ALA A 43 -3.22 -9.78 7.92
N ASN A 44 -4.03 -9.92 6.86
CA ASN A 44 -4.69 -8.80 6.19
C ASN A 44 -5.64 -8.04 7.13
N THR A 45 -6.46 -8.76 7.91
CA THR A 45 -7.37 -8.13 8.88
C THR A 45 -6.60 -7.32 9.94
N LEU A 46 -5.51 -7.86 10.46
CA LEU A 46 -4.65 -7.16 11.41
C LEU A 46 -3.93 -5.97 10.75
N ALA A 47 -3.41 -6.18 9.53
CA ALA A 47 -2.75 -5.13 8.76
C ALA A 47 -3.65 -3.91 8.54
N ILE A 48 -4.92 -4.13 8.16
CA ILE A 48 -5.89 -3.04 7.95
C ILE A 48 -6.14 -2.25 9.23
N ILE A 49 -6.24 -2.91 10.38
CA ILE A 49 -6.42 -2.25 11.69
C ILE A 49 -5.19 -1.38 12.01
N ILE A 50 -3.98 -1.91 11.79
CA ILE A 50 -2.73 -1.20 12.04
C ILE A 50 -2.58 -0.04 11.07
N MET A 51 -2.82 -0.26 9.77
CA MET A 51 -2.77 0.79 8.74
C MET A 51 -3.72 1.95 9.06
N TYR A 52 -4.94 1.65 9.54
CA TYR A 52 -5.88 2.68 9.93
C TYR A 52 -5.32 3.56 11.08
N ARG A 53 -4.64 2.97 12.05
CA ARG A 53 -4.01 3.70 13.16
C ARG A 53 -2.92 4.64 12.66
N PHE A 54 -1.99 4.15 11.85
CA PHE A 54 -0.92 4.96 11.27
C PHE A 54 -1.47 6.05 10.33
N PHE A 55 -2.48 5.73 9.53
CA PHE A 55 -3.14 6.71 8.68
C PHE A 55 -3.80 7.82 9.49
N SER A 56 -4.50 7.48 10.59
CA SER A 56 -5.15 8.51 11.42
C SER A 56 -4.16 9.50 12.04
N THR A 57 -2.96 9.04 12.37
CA THR A 57 -1.89 9.91 12.88
C THR A 57 -1.22 10.69 11.73
N SER A 58 -1.05 10.09 10.56
CA SER A 58 -0.36 10.73 9.44
C SER A 58 -1.07 11.97 8.89
N VAL A 59 -2.35 12.14 9.16
CA VAL A 59 -3.13 13.33 8.74
C VAL A 59 -3.21 14.42 9.82
N GLU A 60 -2.55 14.23 10.96
CA GLU A 60 -2.44 15.26 11.99
C GLU A 60 -1.56 16.42 11.50
N PRO A 61 -1.92 17.67 11.82
CA PRO A 61 -1.17 18.84 11.38
C PRO A 61 0.23 18.90 12.01
N PRO A 62 1.11 19.77 11.50
CA PRO A 62 2.40 20.05 12.13
C PRO A 62 2.23 20.50 13.60
N ASP A 63 3.17 20.07 14.44
CA ASP A 63 3.29 20.44 15.86
C ASP A 63 4.75 20.77 16.23
N GLU A 64 5.04 20.92 17.53
CA GLU A 64 6.36 21.26 18.01
C GLU A 64 7.42 20.19 17.75
N ASP A 65 7.00 18.90 17.67
CA ASP A 65 7.91 17.78 17.44
C ASP A 65 8.01 17.41 15.95
N HIS A 66 6.98 17.75 15.15
CA HIS A 66 6.86 17.38 13.74
C HIS A 66 6.54 18.59 12.87
N HIS A 67 7.51 19.46 12.65
CA HIS A 67 7.35 20.72 11.90
C HIS A 67 6.85 20.53 10.46
N TYR A 68 7.14 19.41 9.82
CA TYR A 68 6.65 19.05 8.48
C TYR A 68 5.33 18.26 8.50
N GLY A 69 4.68 18.15 9.67
CA GLY A 69 3.50 17.31 9.87
C GLY A 69 3.85 15.83 10.02
N HIS A 70 2.82 15.04 10.21
CA HIS A 70 2.93 13.61 10.57
C HIS A 70 2.88 12.66 9.37
N HIS A 71 2.95 13.18 8.13
CA HIS A 71 2.70 12.41 6.91
C HIS A 71 3.53 11.13 6.80
N ARG A 72 4.82 11.17 7.18
CA ARG A 72 5.73 10.00 7.09
C ARG A 72 5.41 8.90 8.12
N ILE A 73 4.68 9.22 9.18
CA ILE A 73 4.19 8.20 10.15
C ILE A 73 3.28 7.19 9.45
N GLY A 74 2.59 7.59 8.38
CA GLY A 74 1.79 6.71 7.54
C GLY A 74 2.55 5.48 7.00
N LEU A 75 3.88 5.56 6.84
CA LEU A 75 4.73 4.43 6.47
C LEU A 75 4.72 3.28 7.49
N GLY A 76 4.42 3.57 8.76
CA GLY A 76 4.28 2.54 9.78
C GLY A 76 3.25 1.48 9.41
N GLY A 77 2.20 1.83 8.67
CA GLY A 77 1.20 0.89 8.15
C GLY A 77 1.80 -0.16 7.21
N PRO A 78 2.32 0.22 6.04
CA PRO A 78 2.96 -0.71 5.10
C PRO A 78 4.11 -1.51 5.72
N ILE A 79 4.96 -0.91 6.56
CA ILE A 79 6.05 -1.61 7.25
C ILE A 79 5.50 -2.68 8.18
N SER A 80 4.50 -2.37 9.01
CA SER A 80 3.87 -3.35 9.90
C SER A 80 3.18 -4.47 9.13
N THR A 81 2.56 -4.16 8.01
CA THR A 81 1.98 -5.14 7.09
C THR A 81 3.04 -6.09 6.56
N LEU A 82 4.17 -5.56 6.06
CA LEU A 82 5.28 -6.37 5.58
C LEU A 82 5.81 -7.32 6.68
N MET A 83 5.95 -6.83 7.92
CA MET A 83 6.38 -7.66 9.05
C MET A 83 5.39 -8.79 9.36
N LEU A 84 4.08 -8.49 9.41
CA LEU A 84 3.04 -9.49 9.65
C LEU A 84 3.03 -10.59 8.58
N TYR A 85 3.04 -10.20 7.32
CA TYR A 85 3.03 -11.14 6.22
C TYR A 85 4.34 -11.94 6.11
N SER A 86 5.49 -11.34 6.47
CA SER A 86 6.75 -12.07 6.54
C SER A 86 6.71 -13.14 7.63
N PHE A 87 6.14 -12.82 8.81
CA PHE A 87 5.94 -13.79 9.89
C PHE A 87 5.01 -14.93 9.44
N VAL A 88 3.86 -14.60 8.87
CA VAL A 88 2.90 -15.58 8.33
C VAL A 88 3.53 -16.44 7.24
N GLY A 89 4.28 -15.83 6.32
CA GLY A 89 5.02 -16.55 5.28
C GLY A 89 6.01 -17.56 5.86
N GLY A 90 6.70 -17.20 6.95
CA GLY A 90 7.58 -18.13 7.68
C GLY A 90 6.81 -19.32 8.26
N VAL A 91 5.66 -19.09 8.90
CA VAL A 91 4.78 -20.14 9.43
C VAL A 91 4.31 -21.07 8.32
N ILE A 92 3.87 -20.50 7.17
CA ILE A 92 3.43 -21.28 6.01
C ILE A 92 4.56 -22.17 5.47
N VAL A 93 5.77 -21.62 5.33
CA VAL A 93 6.92 -22.40 4.84
C VAL A 93 7.22 -23.59 5.74
N VAL A 94 7.20 -23.39 7.06
CA VAL A 94 7.42 -24.47 8.05
C VAL A 94 6.33 -25.53 7.91
N ASP A 95 5.04 -25.14 7.87
CA ASP A 95 3.92 -26.09 7.75
C ASP A 95 4.00 -26.91 6.44
N LEU A 96 4.30 -26.24 5.32
CA LEU A 96 4.46 -26.93 4.04
C LEU A 96 5.68 -27.85 4.00
N TYR A 97 6.78 -27.47 4.63
CA TYR A 97 7.96 -28.30 4.77
C TYR A 97 7.70 -29.56 5.59
N GLU A 98 7.03 -29.45 6.75
CA GLU A 98 6.65 -30.58 7.59
C GLU A 98 5.64 -31.50 6.90
N THR A 99 4.80 -30.97 6.02
CA THR A 99 3.81 -31.73 5.27
C THR A 99 4.42 -32.40 4.03
N PHE A 100 5.57 -31.90 3.53
CA PHE A 100 6.19 -32.41 2.33
C PHE A 100 6.53 -33.90 2.44
N GLY A 101 6.09 -34.70 1.44
CA GLY A 101 6.27 -36.14 1.44
C GLY A 101 5.28 -36.93 2.32
N SER A 102 4.41 -36.25 3.05
CA SER A 102 3.37 -36.87 3.87
C SER A 102 2.04 -36.87 3.13
N SER A 103 1.28 -37.96 3.22
CA SER A 103 -0.10 -37.97 2.73
C SER A 103 -1.06 -37.47 3.80
N TYR A 104 -2.03 -36.66 3.39
CA TYR A 104 -3.10 -36.18 4.24
C TYR A 104 -4.45 -36.25 3.53
N THR A 105 -5.54 -36.09 4.27
CA THR A 105 -6.89 -36.15 3.71
C THR A 105 -7.52 -34.78 3.73
N VAL A 106 -8.06 -34.36 2.58
CA VAL A 106 -8.83 -33.12 2.46
C VAL A 106 -10.30 -33.50 2.51
N SER A 107 -11.02 -32.97 3.49
CA SER A 107 -12.48 -33.15 3.60
C SER A 107 -13.21 -32.15 2.72
N LEU A 108 -14.39 -32.50 2.24
CA LEU A 108 -15.31 -31.55 1.55
C LEU A 108 -15.75 -30.37 2.44
N LEU A 109 -15.55 -30.47 3.75
CA LEU A 109 -15.75 -29.31 4.65
C LEU A 109 -14.77 -28.18 4.36
N ALA A 110 -13.55 -28.46 3.87
CA ALA A 110 -12.55 -27.43 3.57
C ALA A 110 -13.05 -26.43 2.52
N PRO A 111 -13.42 -26.83 1.28
CA PRO A 111 -13.92 -25.88 0.29
C PRO A 111 -15.26 -25.27 0.69
N ILE A 112 -16.13 -25.98 1.45
CA ILE A 112 -17.41 -25.41 1.94
C ILE A 112 -17.13 -24.24 2.89
N PHE A 113 -16.25 -24.40 3.87
CA PHE A 113 -15.90 -23.34 4.78
C PHE A 113 -15.14 -22.19 4.08
N ALA A 114 -14.27 -22.51 3.11
CA ALA A 114 -13.60 -21.49 2.30
C ALA A 114 -14.60 -20.63 1.50
N CYS A 115 -15.60 -21.26 0.86
CA CYS A 115 -16.70 -20.57 0.19
C CYS A 115 -17.53 -19.73 1.18
N ALA A 116 -17.85 -20.27 2.36
CA ALA A 116 -18.58 -19.52 3.39
C ALA A 116 -17.78 -18.29 3.86
N GLY A 117 -16.45 -18.42 3.97
CA GLY A 117 -15.56 -17.31 4.30
C GLY A 117 -15.48 -16.23 3.22
N LEU A 118 -15.62 -16.60 1.94
CA LEU A 118 -15.57 -15.66 0.82
C LEU A 118 -16.77 -14.68 0.82
N LEU A 119 -17.94 -15.09 1.29
CA LEU A 119 -19.14 -14.26 1.31
C LEU A 119 -18.98 -12.97 2.15
N PRO A 120 -18.55 -13.02 3.42
CA PRO A 120 -18.32 -11.82 4.22
C PRO A 120 -17.29 -10.86 3.58
N TYR A 121 -16.23 -11.38 2.97
CA TYR A 121 -15.25 -10.54 2.25
C TYR A 121 -15.87 -9.83 1.06
N THR A 122 -16.67 -10.54 0.26
CA THR A 122 -17.37 -9.95 -0.88
C THR A 122 -18.32 -8.84 -0.44
N ILE A 123 -19.08 -9.05 0.63
CA ILE A 123 -19.97 -8.03 1.22
C ILE A 123 -19.16 -6.83 1.71
N ALA A 124 -18.04 -7.05 2.40
CA ALA A 124 -17.18 -6.00 2.90
C ALA A 124 -16.63 -5.12 1.77
N ILE A 125 -16.23 -5.72 0.63
CA ILE A 125 -15.77 -4.98 -0.56
C ILE A 125 -16.89 -4.13 -1.17
N VAL A 126 -18.08 -4.69 -1.33
CA VAL A 126 -19.23 -3.95 -1.88
C VAL A 126 -19.53 -2.73 -1.01
N ILE A 127 -19.55 -2.92 0.31
CA ILE A 127 -19.74 -1.84 1.28
C ILE A 127 -18.61 -0.79 1.13
N ALA A 128 -17.35 -1.22 1.09
CA ALA A 128 -16.19 -0.32 1.00
C ALA A 128 -16.20 0.51 -0.29
N LYS A 129 -16.56 -0.09 -1.42
CA LYS A 129 -16.70 0.62 -2.71
C LYS A 129 -17.84 1.62 -2.71
N HIS A 130 -18.94 1.31 -2.03
CA HIS A 130 -20.11 2.20 -1.97
C HIS A 130 -19.85 3.44 -1.11
N ILE A 131 -19.04 3.31 -0.05
CA ILE A 131 -18.68 4.43 0.84
C ILE A 131 -17.69 5.37 0.16
N GLY A 132 -16.76 4.84 -0.63
CA GLY A 132 -15.71 5.65 -1.26
C GLY A 132 -14.66 6.17 -0.25
N GLY A 133 -13.88 7.17 -0.65
CA GLY A 133 -12.85 7.76 0.20
C GLY A 133 -11.76 6.76 0.61
N THR A 134 -11.34 6.80 1.86
CA THR A 134 -10.27 5.93 2.41
C THR A 134 -10.60 4.43 2.38
N THR A 135 -11.90 4.06 2.34
CA THR A 135 -12.31 2.65 2.28
C THR A 135 -12.07 2.02 0.89
N ILE A 136 -11.80 2.83 -0.14
CA ILE A 136 -11.40 2.33 -1.47
C ILE A 136 -10.10 1.54 -1.39
N TYR A 137 -9.16 1.95 -0.53
CA TYR A 137 -7.90 1.21 -0.33
C TYR A 137 -8.16 -0.19 0.22
N TYR A 138 -9.05 -0.31 1.21
CA TYR A 138 -9.52 -1.62 1.68
C TYR A 138 -10.06 -2.46 0.52
N ALA A 139 -10.93 -1.89 -0.32
CA ALA A 139 -11.51 -2.61 -1.44
C ALA A 139 -10.46 -3.09 -2.46
N LYS A 140 -9.40 -2.32 -2.71
CA LYS A 140 -8.30 -2.73 -3.61
C LYS A 140 -7.53 -3.92 -3.06
N PHE A 141 -7.14 -3.89 -1.78
CA PHE A 141 -6.45 -5.01 -1.14
C PHE A 141 -7.31 -6.28 -1.11
N THR A 142 -8.58 -6.14 -0.78
CA THR A 142 -9.47 -7.29 -0.60
C THR A 142 -9.92 -7.92 -1.94
N VAL A 143 -9.85 -7.22 -3.09
CA VAL A 143 -10.08 -7.83 -4.41
C VAL A 143 -9.04 -8.91 -4.70
N VAL A 144 -7.78 -8.69 -4.34
CA VAL A 144 -6.71 -9.70 -4.49
C VAL A 144 -7.04 -10.94 -3.64
N GLU A 145 -7.50 -10.77 -2.40
CA GLU A 145 -7.93 -11.88 -1.54
C GLU A 145 -9.09 -12.70 -2.13
N ILE A 146 -10.02 -12.09 -2.88
CA ILE A 146 -11.07 -12.85 -3.55
C ILE A 146 -10.47 -13.79 -4.60
N ILE A 147 -9.51 -13.32 -5.38
CA ILE A 147 -8.84 -14.13 -6.40
C ILE A 147 -8.09 -15.29 -5.74
N GLU A 148 -7.34 -15.01 -4.68
CA GLU A 148 -6.65 -16.03 -3.88
C GLU A 148 -7.62 -17.05 -3.32
N SER A 149 -8.73 -16.61 -2.73
CA SER A 149 -9.75 -17.48 -2.18
C SER A 149 -10.44 -18.35 -3.24
N LEU A 150 -10.64 -17.85 -4.46
CA LEU A 150 -11.17 -18.66 -5.58
C LEU A 150 -10.19 -19.77 -5.97
N VAL A 151 -8.91 -19.47 -6.03
CA VAL A 151 -7.85 -20.47 -6.28
C VAL A 151 -7.83 -21.51 -5.14
N THR A 152 -7.91 -21.05 -3.90
CA THR A 152 -7.96 -21.88 -2.70
C THR A 152 -9.16 -22.84 -2.73
N VAL A 153 -10.37 -22.32 -3.01
CA VAL A 153 -11.58 -23.15 -3.11
C VAL A 153 -11.44 -24.22 -4.18
N ALA A 154 -10.94 -23.84 -5.37
CA ALA A 154 -10.71 -24.78 -6.47
C ALA A 154 -9.69 -25.87 -6.10
N ALA A 155 -8.57 -25.50 -5.48
CA ALA A 155 -7.52 -26.41 -5.04
C ALA A 155 -8.03 -27.37 -3.95
N ALA A 156 -8.74 -26.86 -2.93
CA ALA A 156 -9.30 -27.67 -1.86
C ALA A 156 -10.40 -28.62 -2.37
N PHE A 157 -11.23 -28.17 -3.31
CA PHE A 157 -12.28 -29.02 -3.90
C PHE A 157 -11.67 -30.17 -4.71
N ALA A 158 -10.67 -29.88 -5.55
CA ALA A 158 -9.93 -30.89 -6.29
C ALA A 158 -9.10 -31.79 -5.34
N GLY A 159 -8.57 -31.23 -4.26
CA GLY A 159 -7.89 -31.97 -3.20
C GLY A 159 -8.79 -33.01 -2.53
N ALA A 160 -10.03 -32.63 -2.23
CA ALA A 160 -11.02 -33.52 -1.58
C ALA A 160 -11.54 -34.61 -2.50
N LEU A 161 -11.72 -34.34 -3.82
CA LEU A 161 -12.33 -35.29 -4.75
C LEU A 161 -11.34 -36.16 -5.51
N VAL A 162 -10.13 -35.66 -5.75
CA VAL A 162 -9.15 -36.30 -6.64
C VAL A 162 -7.88 -36.71 -5.90
N SER A 163 -7.15 -35.75 -5.36
CA SER A 163 -5.88 -36.01 -4.67
C SER A 163 -5.43 -34.84 -3.82
N TYR A 164 -4.99 -35.09 -2.60
CA TYR A 164 -4.39 -34.10 -1.70
C TYR A 164 -3.21 -33.33 -2.35
N LEU A 165 -2.54 -33.95 -3.33
CA LEU A 165 -1.44 -33.30 -4.04
C LEU A 165 -1.88 -32.03 -4.77
N ILE A 166 -3.13 -31.97 -5.26
CA ILE A 166 -3.66 -30.78 -5.95
C ILE A 166 -3.84 -29.64 -4.93
N ASP A 167 -4.36 -29.96 -3.74
CA ASP A 167 -4.48 -29.02 -2.64
C ASP A 167 -3.10 -28.53 -2.17
N PHE A 168 -2.12 -29.42 -2.05
CA PHE A 168 -0.75 -29.08 -1.68
C PHE A 168 -0.07 -28.18 -2.72
N ILE A 169 -0.23 -28.46 -4.02
CA ILE A 169 0.25 -27.59 -5.11
C ILE A 169 -0.43 -26.22 -5.04
N GLY A 170 -1.74 -26.20 -4.74
CA GLY A 170 -2.46 -24.96 -4.50
C GLY A 170 -1.86 -24.14 -3.36
N ALA A 171 -1.54 -24.77 -2.24
CA ALA A 171 -0.88 -24.13 -1.10
C ALA A 171 0.51 -23.56 -1.45
N ILE A 172 1.32 -24.32 -2.19
CA ILE A 172 2.62 -23.85 -2.69
C ILE A 172 2.44 -22.64 -3.62
N THR A 173 1.47 -22.71 -4.55
CA THR A 173 1.20 -21.61 -5.49
C THR A 173 0.83 -20.33 -4.76
N LEU A 174 -0.07 -20.41 -3.78
CA LEU A 174 -0.45 -19.26 -2.94
C LEU A 174 0.74 -18.72 -2.15
N SER A 175 1.59 -19.61 -1.61
CA SER A 175 2.79 -19.21 -0.89
C SER A 175 3.80 -18.49 -1.78
N CYS A 176 4.04 -18.99 -2.98
CA CYS A 176 4.90 -18.32 -3.97
C CYS A 176 4.34 -16.93 -4.34
N TYR A 177 3.03 -16.83 -4.52
CA TYR A 177 2.37 -15.56 -4.79
C TYR A 177 2.57 -14.57 -3.62
N LEU A 178 2.38 -15.02 -2.37
CA LEU A 178 2.64 -14.22 -1.17
C LEU A 178 4.06 -13.65 -1.17
N PHE A 179 5.09 -14.45 -1.44
CA PHE A 179 6.48 -13.98 -1.45
C PHE A 179 6.78 -13.00 -2.60
N ILE A 180 6.10 -13.15 -3.74
CA ILE A 180 6.18 -12.17 -4.84
C ILE A 180 5.60 -10.83 -4.39
N GLU A 181 4.43 -10.83 -3.76
CA GLU A 181 3.78 -9.61 -3.25
C GLU A 181 4.60 -8.95 -2.12
N LEU A 182 5.18 -9.74 -1.21
CA LEU A 182 6.11 -9.24 -0.19
C LEU A 182 7.31 -8.53 -0.82
N THR A 183 7.88 -9.10 -1.87
CA THR A 183 9.03 -8.50 -2.57
C THR A 183 8.65 -7.18 -3.23
N LYS A 184 7.46 -7.08 -3.84
CA LYS A 184 6.95 -5.83 -4.43
C LYS A 184 6.72 -4.78 -3.35
N SER A 185 6.02 -5.13 -2.28
CA SER A 185 5.74 -4.23 -1.16
C SER A 185 7.02 -3.71 -0.50
N PHE A 186 8.03 -4.57 -0.34
CA PHE A 186 9.34 -4.18 0.17
C PHE A 186 10.02 -3.14 -0.74
N ARG A 187 9.98 -3.35 -2.07
CA ARG A 187 10.56 -2.40 -3.04
C ARG A 187 9.85 -1.04 -3.00
N GLU A 188 8.51 -1.04 -2.93
CA GLU A 188 7.73 0.20 -2.82
C GLU A 188 8.05 0.98 -1.54
N ILE A 189 8.20 0.28 -0.41
CA ILE A 189 8.61 0.90 0.85
C ILE A 189 10.04 1.46 0.73
N LEU A 190 10.95 0.71 0.10
CA LEU A 190 12.33 1.12 -0.09
C LEU A 190 12.43 2.38 -0.98
N GLU A 191 11.68 2.44 -2.09
CA GLU A 191 11.59 3.63 -2.94
C GLU A 191 11.08 4.85 -2.17
N PHE A 192 10.11 4.64 -1.29
CA PHE A 192 9.58 5.73 -0.46
C PHE A 192 10.61 6.20 0.57
N VAL A 193 11.26 5.29 1.27
CA VAL A 193 12.23 5.60 2.33
C VAL A 193 13.51 6.22 1.76
N SER A 194 13.92 5.80 0.55
CA SER A 194 15.09 6.33 -0.14
C SER A 194 14.87 7.68 -0.85
N ASP A 195 13.70 8.30 -0.65
CA ASP A 195 13.33 9.56 -1.31
C ASP A 195 13.45 9.47 -2.84
N ALA A 196 13.05 8.32 -3.43
CA ALA A 196 13.09 8.11 -4.87
C ALA A 196 12.28 9.18 -5.61
N ALA A 197 12.87 9.76 -6.65
CA ALA A 197 12.29 10.86 -7.38
C ALA A 197 11.11 10.42 -8.26
N PRO A 198 9.89 11.00 -8.10
CA PRO A 198 8.71 10.63 -8.87
C PRO A 198 8.80 11.22 -10.29
N LYS A 199 9.13 10.39 -11.29
CA LYS A 199 9.42 10.82 -12.67
C LYS A 199 8.27 11.59 -13.33
N GLU A 200 7.01 11.19 -13.09
CA GLU A 200 5.83 11.86 -13.63
C GLU A 200 5.68 13.27 -13.05
N ILE A 201 5.78 13.40 -11.74
CA ILE A 201 5.70 14.70 -11.05
C ILE A 201 6.81 15.64 -11.52
N ILE A 202 8.04 15.14 -11.71
CA ILE A 202 9.15 15.96 -12.25
C ILE A 202 8.83 16.49 -13.65
N LYS A 203 8.22 15.68 -14.51
CA LYS A 203 7.81 16.08 -15.85
C LYS A 203 6.75 17.18 -15.78
N ASP A 204 5.74 17.02 -14.95
CA ASP A 204 4.65 17.98 -14.80
C ASP A 204 5.12 19.29 -14.16
N LEU A 205 6.02 19.23 -13.18
CA LEU A 205 6.69 20.42 -12.63
C LEU A 205 7.43 21.22 -13.69
N LYS A 206 8.21 20.55 -14.55
CA LYS A 206 8.90 21.20 -15.66
C LYS A 206 7.92 21.89 -16.62
N ASN A 207 6.80 21.26 -16.92
CA ASN A 207 5.77 21.81 -17.78
C ASN A 207 5.12 23.06 -17.15
N ILE A 208 4.74 23.00 -15.86
CA ILE A 208 4.14 24.13 -15.15
C ILE A 208 5.10 25.31 -15.12
N ILE A 209 6.33 25.10 -14.70
CA ILE A 209 7.35 26.17 -14.60
C ILE A 209 7.68 26.74 -15.99
N GLY A 210 7.77 25.88 -17.00
CA GLY A 210 8.01 26.27 -18.39
C GLY A 210 6.94 27.22 -18.95
N ASN A 211 5.68 27.10 -18.51
CA ASN A 211 4.60 28.02 -18.91
C ASN A 211 4.83 29.47 -18.43
N TYR A 212 5.67 29.69 -17.42
CA TYR A 212 6.07 31.01 -16.96
C TYR A 212 7.30 31.56 -17.71
N GLY A 213 7.81 30.81 -18.71
CA GLY A 213 9.00 31.23 -19.47
C GLY A 213 10.32 31.14 -18.67
N ILE A 214 10.33 30.35 -17.60
CA ILE A 214 11.47 30.26 -16.67
C ILE A 214 12.23 28.97 -16.90
N SER A 215 13.56 29.06 -16.93
CA SER A 215 14.43 27.89 -17.03
C SER A 215 14.69 27.26 -15.67
N VAL A 216 14.48 25.94 -15.60
CA VAL A 216 14.76 25.15 -14.40
C VAL A 216 16.20 24.65 -14.47
N GLU A 217 16.98 24.93 -13.46
CA GLU A 217 18.36 24.44 -13.33
C GLU A 217 18.40 23.08 -12.61
N ARG A 218 17.67 22.95 -11.50
CA ARG A 218 17.64 21.72 -10.71
C ARG A 218 16.27 21.49 -10.08
N ILE A 219 15.85 20.23 -10.06
CA ILE A 219 14.63 19.78 -9.35
C ILE A 219 15.04 18.64 -8.42
N ARG A 220 14.66 18.76 -7.16
CA ARG A 220 14.70 17.69 -6.16
C ARG A 220 13.31 17.56 -5.57
N VAL A 221 12.65 16.43 -5.82
CA VAL A 221 11.31 16.16 -5.33
C VAL A 221 11.25 14.73 -4.83
N ARG A 222 10.59 14.54 -3.71
CA ARG A 222 10.34 13.24 -3.09
C ARG A 222 8.87 13.06 -2.76
N ARG A 223 8.43 11.82 -2.65
CA ARG A 223 7.12 11.49 -2.15
C ARG A 223 7.13 11.49 -0.61
N VAL A 224 6.15 12.16 0.02
CA VAL A 224 6.02 12.28 1.48
C VAL A 224 4.83 11.50 1.99
N ALA A 225 3.75 11.42 1.18
CA ALA A 225 2.58 10.58 1.39
C ALA A 225 2.10 10.06 0.03
N GLU A 226 1.03 9.29 -0.01
CA GLU A 226 0.55 8.65 -1.25
C GLU A 226 0.33 9.66 -2.39
N ASN A 227 -0.22 10.82 -2.08
CA ASN A 227 -0.51 11.89 -3.06
C ASN A 227 0.10 13.23 -2.65
N LEU A 228 1.11 13.24 -1.79
CA LEU A 228 1.78 14.45 -1.34
C LEU A 228 3.28 14.36 -1.66
N HIS A 229 3.78 15.38 -2.33
CA HIS A 229 5.19 15.50 -2.66
C HIS A 229 5.78 16.77 -2.04
N GLN A 230 7.05 16.75 -1.75
CA GLN A 230 7.81 17.91 -1.26
C GLN A 230 9.15 17.99 -1.97
N GLY A 231 9.64 19.22 -2.17
CA GLY A 231 10.93 19.38 -2.80
C GLY A 231 11.44 20.82 -2.88
N ASP A 232 12.61 20.93 -3.44
CA ASP A 232 13.28 22.19 -3.75
C ASP A 232 13.60 22.29 -5.25
N ILE A 233 13.42 23.48 -5.81
CA ILE A 233 13.67 23.76 -7.22
C ILE A 233 14.56 24.97 -7.34
N VAL A 234 15.56 24.90 -8.19
CA VAL A 234 16.41 26.03 -8.54
C VAL A 234 16.01 26.52 -9.93
N VAL A 235 15.69 27.79 -10.01
CA VAL A 235 15.32 28.45 -11.28
C VAL A 235 16.23 29.63 -11.56
N LYS A 236 16.37 30.00 -12.83
CA LYS A 236 17.11 31.19 -13.26
C LYS A 236 16.17 32.30 -13.64
N LEU A 237 16.42 33.49 -13.08
CA LEU A 237 15.74 34.73 -13.44
C LEU A 237 16.74 35.80 -13.88
N PRO A 238 16.30 36.77 -14.74
CA PRO A 238 17.16 37.88 -15.16
C PRO A 238 17.73 38.65 -13.95
N SER A 239 19.01 38.94 -13.96
CA SER A 239 19.68 39.67 -12.87
C SER A 239 19.13 41.08 -12.64
N SER A 240 18.39 41.63 -13.58
CA SER A 240 17.74 42.95 -13.50
C SER A 240 16.37 42.94 -12.85
N ILE A 241 15.81 41.78 -12.52
CA ILE A 241 14.49 41.69 -11.91
C ILE A 241 14.52 42.16 -10.45
N SER A 242 13.49 42.90 -10.03
CA SER A 242 13.39 43.29 -8.62
C SER A 242 13.01 42.07 -7.77
N VAL A 243 13.44 42.06 -6.51
CA VAL A 243 13.11 41.02 -5.52
C VAL A 243 11.59 40.85 -5.39
N GLU A 244 10.86 41.96 -5.37
CA GLU A 244 9.39 41.97 -5.30
C GLU A 244 8.76 41.23 -6.48
N LYS A 245 9.22 41.50 -7.71
CA LYS A 245 8.68 40.87 -8.92
C LYS A 245 9.08 39.40 -8.99
N ALA A 246 10.31 39.06 -8.60
CA ALA A 246 10.75 37.66 -8.50
C ALA A 246 9.86 36.89 -7.52
N HIS A 247 9.57 37.45 -6.34
CA HIS A 247 8.72 36.85 -5.33
C HIS A 247 7.29 36.60 -5.85
N GLN A 248 6.68 37.58 -6.50
CA GLN A 248 5.34 37.44 -7.10
C GLN A 248 5.26 36.30 -8.12
N ILE A 249 6.29 36.13 -8.93
CA ILE A 249 6.35 35.04 -9.93
C ILE A 249 6.47 33.70 -9.20
N ILE A 250 7.35 33.60 -8.21
CA ILE A 250 7.58 32.36 -7.45
C ILE A 250 6.33 31.94 -6.70
N ASP A 251 5.66 32.86 -6.00
CA ASP A 251 4.42 32.57 -5.29
C ASP A 251 3.32 32.03 -6.23
N SER A 252 3.28 32.56 -7.46
CA SER A 252 2.33 32.09 -8.48
C SER A 252 2.64 30.68 -8.91
N ILE A 253 3.92 30.33 -9.11
CA ILE A 253 4.37 28.99 -9.48
C ILE A 253 4.11 28.01 -8.33
N GLU A 254 4.50 28.36 -7.11
CA GLU A 254 4.30 27.50 -5.93
C GLU A 254 2.82 27.19 -5.69
N ARG A 255 1.94 28.18 -5.89
CA ARG A 255 0.49 28.01 -5.83
C ARG A 255 -0.01 27.08 -6.91
N ASP A 256 0.37 27.31 -8.18
CA ASP A 256 -0.02 26.47 -9.31
C ASP A 256 0.41 25.01 -9.13
N VAL A 257 1.62 24.80 -8.63
CA VAL A 257 2.16 23.47 -8.35
C VAL A 257 1.40 22.78 -7.20
N ARG A 258 1.12 23.52 -6.14
CA ARG A 258 0.34 23.01 -5.01
C ARG A 258 -1.06 22.60 -5.45
N ASP A 259 -1.75 23.46 -6.20
CA ASP A 259 -3.14 23.25 -6.60
C ASP A 259 -3.29 22.13 -7.63
N LYS A 260 -2.32 22.00 -8.57
CA LYS A 260 -2.41 21.02 -9.67
C LYS A 260 -1.79 19.67 -9.35
N LEU A 261 -0.73 19.64 -8.52
CA LEU A 261 0.07 18.44 -8.29
C LEU A 261 0.08 17.99 -6.82
N ASN A 262 -0.61 18.71 -5.93
CA ASN A 262 -0.51 18.50 -4.48
C ASN A 262 0.96 18.35 -4.02
N THR A 263 1.81 19.27 -4.49
CA THR A 263 3.25 19.25 -4.28
C THR A 263 3.67 20.55 -3.60
N GLU A 264 4.32 20.44 -2.46
CA GLU A 264 4.90 21.57 -1.74
C GLU A 264 6.35 21.75 -2.18
N ILE A 265 6.66 22.88 -2.79
CA ILE A 265 8.01 23.20 -3.24
C ILE A 265 8.50 24.51 -2.64
N ILE A 266 9.80 24.60 -2.48
CA ILE A 266 10.50 25.87 -2.23
C ILE A 266 11.34 26.18 -3.46
N ILE A 267 11.20 27.39 -4.01
CA ILE A 267 11.93 27.80 -5.20
C ILE A 267 13.09 28.73 -4.80
N HIS A 268 14.29 28.28 -5.08
CA HIS A 268 15.50 29.07 -4.98
C HIS A 268 15.81 29.74 -6.32
N VAL A 269 16.04 31.05 -6.28
CA VAL A 269 16.32 31.87 -7.48
C VAL A 269 17.82 32.10 -7.63
N GLU A 270 18.34 31.75 -8.79
CA GLU A 270 19.69 32.09 -9.24
C GLU A 270 19.63 33.16 -10.34
N PRO A 271 20.54 34.15 -10.37
CA PRO A 271 20.61 35.13 -11.43
C PRO A 271 21.12 34.48 -12.73
N GLU A 272 20.53 34.86 -13.87
CA GLU A 272 21.07 34.47 -15.18
C GLU A 272 22.50 34.99 -15.37
N GLY A 273 23.36 34.16 -15.97
CA GLY A 273 24.75 34.52 -16.28
C GLY A 273 25.77 34.14 -15.21
N LYS A 274 25.36 33.67 -14.03
CA LYS A 274 26.28 33.06 -13.05
C LYS A 274 26.16 31.53 -13.13
N SER A 275 27.22 30.87 -13.58
CA SER A 275 27.37 29.41 -13.42
C SER A 275 27.74 29.13 -11.96
N ARG A 276 27.04 28.18 -11.31
CA ARG A 276 27.54 27.60 -10.05
C ARG A 276 28.94 27.03 -10.28
N ARG A 277 29.82 27.18 -9.29
CA ARG A 277 31.05 26.39 -9.25
C ARG A 277 30.65 24.90 -9.18
N PRO A 278 31.35 23.98 -9.83
CA PRO A 278 30.99 22.55 -9.91
C PRO A 278 31.27 21.74 -8.62
N GLU A 279 31.17 22.37 -7.47
CA GLU A 279 31.54 21.75 -6.19
C GLU A 279 30.38 21.82 -5.17
N ASP A 280 29.19 21.23 -5.48
CA ASP A 280 28.23 20.94 -4.40
C ASP A 280 27.24 19.85 -4.85
#